data_73837485f526335446db5c62ee87cbeb
#
_entry.id   73837485f526335446db5c62ee87cbeb
#
_cell.length_a   1.000
_cell.length_b   1.000
_cell.length_c   1.000
_cell.angle_alpha   90.00
_cell.angle_beta   90.00
_cell.angle_gamma   90.00
#
_symmetry.space_group_name_H-M   'P 1'
#
loop_
_entity.id
_entity.type
_entity.pdbx_description
1 polymer ?
#
loop_
_entity_poly.entity_id
_entity_poly.type
_entity_poly.pdbx_seq_one_letter_code
_entity_poly.pdbx_strand_id
1 'polypeptide(L)'
;PGYFLIVADFIKWSKSQGIPVGPGRGSGAGSLVAYALTITDLDPLRFGLLFERFLNPERVSMPDFDIDFCQDRRDEVIRYVQARYGRDQVAQIITFGTLQARAVLRDVGRVLQMPYGQVDRLCKLVPQNPANPVSLAKAIEGETKFAEEAEREPIVKTLLAIAQKLEGLYRHASTHAAGIVIGDRPLAQLV
;
A
#
# COMPACT_ATOMS: atom_id res chain seq x y z
N PRO A 1 0.73 0.46 -25.88
CA PRO A 1 -0.71 0.54 -26.29
C PRO A 1 -1.56 -0.47 -25.51
N GLY A 2 -1.10 -1.72 -25.31
CA GLY A 2 -1.86 -2.79 -24.66
C GLY A 2 -2.41 -2.42 -23.29
N TYR A 3 -1.61 -1.78 -22.44
CA TYR A 3 -2.04 -1.34 -21.11
C TYR A 3 -3.29 -0.44 -21.15
N PHE A 4 -3.32 0.58 -22.02
CA PHE A 4 -4.48 1.45 -22.19
C PHE A 4 -5.73 0.68 -22.66
N LEU A 5 -5.55 -0.29 -23.54
CA LEU A 5 -6.66 -1.09 -24.07
C LEU A 5 -7.24 -2.02 -23.00
N ILE A 6 -6.39 -2.63 -22.16
CA ILE A 6 -6.82 -3.46 -21.03
C ILE A 6 -7.61 -2.61 -20.04
N VAL A 7 -7.09 -1.43 -19.68
CA VAL A 7 -7.78 -0.52 -18.74
C VAL A 7 -9.12 -0.07 -19.31
N ALA A 8 -9.17 0.32 -20.58
CA ALA A 8 -10.42 0.71 -21.25
C ALA A 8 -11.43 -0.44 -21.29
N ASP A 9 -10.98 -1.68 -21.50
CA ASP A 9 -11.84 -2.86 -21.59
C ASP A 9 -12.60 -3.09 -20.27
N PHE A 10 -11.90 -3.21 -19.14
CA PHE A 10 -12.60 -3.49 -17.88
C PHE A 10 -13.39 -2.29 -17.33
N ILE A 11 -13.01 -1.05 -17.66
CA ILE A 11 -13.83 0.13 -17.33
C ILE A 11 -15.13 0.12 -18.12
N LYS A 12 -15.08 -0.13 -19.45
CA LYS A 12 -16.27 -0.23 -20.29
C LYS A 12 -17.18 -1.36 -19.83
N TRP A 13 -16.60 -2.52 -19.52
CA TRP A 13 -17.36 -3.64 -18.97
C TRP A 13 -18.04 -3.25 -17.66
N SER A 14 -17.32 -2.64 -16.73
CA SER A 14 -17.86 -2.21 -15.44
C SER A 14 -19.03 -1.25 -15.61
N LYS A 15 -18.87 -0.23 -16.46
CA LYS A 15 -19.94 0.73 -16.78
C LYS A 15 -21.16 0.02 -17.43
N SER A 16 -20.94 -0.98 -18.30
CA SER A 16 -22.03 -1.76 -18.92
C SER A 16 -22.80 -2.62 -17.93
N GLN A 17 -22.15 -3.02 -16.81
CA GLN A 17 -22.79 -3.75 -15.72
C GLN A 17 -23.44 -2.82 -14.67
N GLY A 18 -23.45 -1.51 -14.92
CA GLY A 18 -23.96 -0.51 -13.98
C GLY A 18 -23.10 -0.41 -12.70
N ILE A 19 -21.80 -0.77 -12.77
CA ILE A 19 -20.86 -0.58 -11.66
C ILE A 19 -20.35 0.85 -11.73
N PRO A 20 -20.55 1.67 -10.69
CA PRO A 20 -20.02 3.02 -10.63
C PRO A 20 -18.49 3.03 -10.76
N VAL A 21 -17.98 3.87 -11.66
CA VAL A 21 -16.56 4.10 -11.86
C VAL A 21 -16.29 5.59 -11.69
N GLY A 22 -15.24 5.94 -10.96
CA GLY A 22 -14.83 7.33 -10.77
C GLY A 22 -14.38 7.99 -12.08
N PRO A 23 -14.46 9.34 -12.18
CA PRO A 23 -14.20 10.08 -13.42
C PRO A 23 -12.72 10.10 -13.82
N GLY A 24 -11.84 9.60 -12.98
CA GLY A 24 -10.40 9.63 -13.14
C GLY A 24 -9.72 10.62 -12.19
N ARG A 25 -8.49 10.30 -11.80
CA ARG A 25 -7.65 11.11 -10.91
C ARG A 25 -6.17 10.93 -11.24
N GLY A 26 -5.32 11.71 -10.57
CA GLY A 26 -3.87 11.63 -10.76
C GLY A 26 -3.43 12.01 -12.18
N SER A 27 -2.32 11.44 -12.64
CA SER A 27 -1.75 11.74 -13.96
C SER A 27 -2.65 11.30 -15.12
N GLY A 28 -3.46 10.24 -14.91
CA GLY A 28 -4.38 9.75 -15.92
C GLY A 28 -5.43 10.77 -16.36
N ALA A 29 -5.87 11.66 -15.44
CA ALA A 29 -6.88 12.67 -15.72
C ALA A 29 -6.43 13.70 -16.77
N GLY A 30 -5.13 13.95 -16.93
CA GLY A 30 -4.57 14.84 -17.94
C GLY A 30 -4.40 14.22 -19.33
N SER A 31 -4.63 12.93 -19.48
CA SER A 31 -4.40 12.21 -20.73
C SER A 31 -5.58 12.29 -21.69
N LEU A 32 -5.42 12.98 -22.84
CA LEU A 32 -6.41 13.01 -23.91
C LEU A 32 -6.70 11.62 -24.48
N VAL A 33 -5.70 10.76 -24.54
CA VAL A 33 -5.87 9.36 -25.01
C VAL A 33 -6.72 8.57 -24.00
N ALA A 34 -6.51 8.74 -22.70
CA ALA A 34 -7.34 8.11 -21.69
C ALA A 34 -8.81 8.57 -21.77
N TYR A 35 -9.02 9.87 -21.99
CA TYR A 35 -10.35 10.44 -22.21
C TYR A 35 -11.00 9.87 -23.48
N ALA A 36 -10.29 9.86 -24.61
CA ALA A 36 -10.81 9.32 -25.88
C ALA A 36 -11.16 7.81 -25.78
N LEU A 37 -10.42 7.06 -24.95
CA LEU A 37 -10.70 5.63 -24.69
C LEU A 37 -11.77 5.41 -23.60
N THR A 38 -12.33 6.48 -23.04
CA THR A 38 -13.33 6.43 -21.95
C THR A 38 -12.79 5.83 -20.63
N ILE A 39 -11.46 5.86 -20.45
CA ILE A 39 -10.79 5.53 -19.18
C ILE A 39 -11.11 6.60 -18.14
N THR A 40 -11.08 7.86 -18.56
CA THR A 40 -11.46 9.02 -17.75
C THR A 40 -12.69 9.71 -18.35
N ASP A 41 -13.47 10.37 -17.50
CA ASP A 41 -14.68 11.11 -17.92
C ASP A 41 -14.46 12.64 -17.90
N LEU A 42 -13.24 13.09 -17.60
CA LEU A 42 -12.86 14.50 -17.58
C LEU A 42 -12.15 14.85 -18.90
N ASP A 43 -12.72 15.82 -19.64
CA ASP A 43 -12.07 16.36 -20.84
C ASP A 43 -10.87 17.24 -20.43
N PRO A 44 -9.62 16.77 -20.66
CA PRO A 44 -8.43 17.49 -20.20
C PRO A 44 -8.24 18.84 -20.91
N LEU A 45 -8.75 18.99 -22.13
CA LEU A 45 -8.66 20.25 -22.88
C LEU A 45 -9.64 21.29 -22.32
N ARG A 46 -10.89 20.88 -22.08
CA ARG A 46 -11.93 21.73 -21.50
C ARG A 46 -11.55 22.27 -20.14
N PHE A 47 -10.92 21.46 -19.30
CA PHE A 47 -10.53 21.83 -17.93
C PHE A 47 -9.10 22.34 -17.83
N GLY A 48 -8.38 22.47 -18.93
CA GLY A 48 -6.99 22.98 -18.93
C GLY A 48 -6.05 22.14 -18.09
N LEU A 49 -6.23 20.83 -18.07
CA LEU A 49 -5.37 19.91 -17.33
C LEU A 49 -4.02 19.82 -18.04
N LEU A 50 -2.97 20.27 -17.37
CA LEU A 50 -1.61 20.30 -17.91
C LEU A 50 -1.05 18.89 -17.99
N PHE A 51 -1.08 18.29 -19.17
CA PHE A 51 -0.51 16.96 -19.42
C PHE A 51 1.02 16.96 -19.24
N GLU A 52 1.67 18.06 -19.62
CA GLU A 52 3.12 18.25 -19.50
C GLU A 52 3.61 18.13 -18.05
N ARG A 53 2.77 18.45 -17.07
CA ARG A 53 3.09 18.28 -15.64
C ARG A 53 3.37 16.81 -15.28
N PHE A 54 2.84 15.87 -16.05
CA PHE A 54 2.98 14.44 -15.82
C PHE A 54 3.99 13.78 -16.76
N LEU A 55 4.52 14.53 -17.74
CA LEU A 55 5.59 14.09 -18.62
C LEU A 55 6.93 14.48 -18.00
N ASN A 56 7.66 13.49 -17.52
CA ASN A 56 9.07 13.62 -17.21
C ASN A 56 9.85 12.78 -18.22
N PRO A 57 10.64 13.38 -19.14
CA PRO A 57 11.44 12.65 -20.11
C PRO A 57 12.46 11.69 -19.49
N GLU A 58 12.88 11.98 -18.25
CA GLU A 58 13.81 11.15 -17.50
C GLU A 58 13.12 9.96 -16.80
N ARG A 59 11.79 9.99 -16.70
CA ARG A 59 11.00 8.96 -16.05
C ARG A 59 10.54 7.92 -17.06
N VAL A 60 11.35 6.90 -17.26
CA VAL A 60 10.96 5.70 -18.03
C VAL A 60 10.13 4.78 -17.12
N SER A 61 8.87 5.12 -16.89
CA SER A 61 7.93 4.27 -16.14
C SER A 61 6.65 4.07 -16.92
N MET A 62 6.03 2.91 -16.74
CA MET A 62 4.68 2.67 -17.26
C MET A 62 3.71 3.72 -16.71
N PRO A 63 2.74 4.19 -17.51
CA PRO A 63 1.69 5.06 -17.00
C PRO A 63 0.92 4.34 -15.89
N ASP A 64 0.58 5.09 -14.85
CA ASP A 64 -0.16 4.62 -13.69
C ASP A 64 -1.59 5.17 -13.76
N PHE A 65 -2.58 4.28 -13.68
CA PHE A 65 -3.98 4.64 -13.62
C PHE A 65 -4.57 4.25 -12.27
N ASP A 66 -4.96 5.26 -11.52
CA ASP A 66 -5.78 5.10 -10.33
C ASP A 66 -7.26 5.11 -10.72
N ILE A 67 -7.93 3.98 -10.58
CA ILE A 67 -9.33 3.81 -10.97
C ILE A 67 -10.16 3.49 -9.73
N ASP A 68 -11.13 4.34 -9.45
CA ASP A 68 -12.02 4.19 -8.32
C ASP A 68 -13.28 3.42 -8.73
N PHE A 69 -13.51 2.26 -8.14
CA PHE A 69 -14.72 1.45 -8.33
C PHE A 69 -15.59 1.48 -7.07
N CYS A 70 -16.88 1.22 -7.25
CA CYS A 70 -17.77 0.93 -6.14
C CYS A 70 -17.19 -0.18 -5.26
N GLN A 71 -17.02 0.09 -3.97
CA GLN A 71 -16.40 -0.82 -3.01
C GLN A 71 -17.12 -2.18 -2.97
N ASP A 72 -18.43 -2.18 -2.95
CA ASP A 72 -19.25 -3.39 -2.81
C ASP A 72 -19.17 -4.31 -4.04
N ARG A 73 -18.88 -3.73 -5.22
CA ARG A 73 -18.86 -4.46 -6.49
C ARG A 73 -17.48 -4.58 -7.12
N ARG A 74 -16.42 -4.12 -6.44
CA ARG A 74 -15.05 -4.19 -6.93
C ARG A 74 -14.59 -5.60 -7.25
N ASP A 75 -15.00 -6.58 -6.46
CA ASP A 75 -14.62 -7.98 -6.67
C ASP A 75 -15.23 -8.58 -7.96
N GLU A 76 -16.33 -8.02 -8.44
CA GLU A 76 -16.89 -8.41 -9.75
C GLU A 76 -15.96 -7.99 -10.88
N VAL A 77 -15.38 -6.79 -10.78
CA VAL A 77 -14.41 -6.28 -11.75
C VAL A 77 -13.14 -7.15 -11.75
N ILE A 78 -12.62 -7.50 -10.59
CA ILE A 78 -11.45 -8.37 -10.48
C ILE A 78 -11.74 -9.75 -11.11
N ARG A 79 -12.90 -10.34 -10.85
CA ARG A 79 -13.31 -11.61 -11.46
C ARG A 79 -13.45 -11.52 -12.98
N TYR A 80 -13.96 -10.40 -13.50
CA TYR A 80 -14.01 -10.16 -14.93
C TYR A 80 -12.62 -10.14 -15.55
N VAL A 81 -11.68 -9.38 -14.95
CA VAL A 81 -10.30 -9.29 -15.43
C VAL A 81 -9.62 -10.66 -15.40
N GLN A 82 -9.81 -11.44 -14.35
CA GLN A 82 -9.29 -12.81 -14.26
C GLN A 82 -9.88 -13.74 -15.31
N ALA A 83 -11.19 -13.63 -15.58
CA ALA A 83 -11.83 -14.45 -16.61
C ALA A 83 -11.41 -14.06 -18.03
N ARG A 84 -11.17 -12.76 -18.23
CA ARG A 84 -10.82 -12.19 -19.55
C ARG A 84 -9.37 -12.40 -19.94
N TYR A 85 -8.46 -12.24 -18.99
CA TYR A 85 -7.00 -12.24 -19.25
C TYR A 85 -6.28 -13.50 -18.74
N GLY A 86 -6.97 -14.39 -18.05
CA GLY A 86 -6.44 -15.63 -17.51
C GLY A 86 -6.27 -15.59 -15.98
N ARG A 87 -6.75 -16.62 -15.31
CA ARG A 87 -6.70 -16.69 -13.84
C ARG A 87 -5.28 -16.86 -13.29
N ASP A 88 -4.41 -17.46 -14.06
CA ASP A 88 -2.99 -17.65 -13.75
C ASP A 88 -2.11 -16.45 -14.16
N GLN A 89 -2.67 -15.52 -14.93
CA GLN A 89 -2.03 -14.29 -15.37
C GLN A 89 -2.45 -13.05 -14.58
N VAL A 90 -3.47 -13.17 -13.72
CA VAL A 90 -4.01 -12.05 -12.93
C VAL A 90 -3.99 -12.38 -11.46
N ALA A 91 -3.29 -11.58 -10.67
CA ALA A 91 -3.25 -11.72 -9.22
C ALA A 91 -3.35 -10.37 -8.51
N GLN A 92 -3.84 -10.40 -7.28
CA GLN A 92 -3.72 -9.24 -6.39
C GLN A 92 -2.29 -9.14 -5.85
N ILE A 93 -1.80 -7.92 -5.69
CA ILE A 93 -0.47 -7.67 -5.15
C ILE A 93 -0.46 -8.07 -3.67
N ILE A 94 0.59 -8.78 -3.26
CA ILE A 94 0.85 -9.11 -1.86
C ILE A 94 1.58 -7.93 -1.21
N THR A 95 1.17 -7.57 0.01
CA THR A 95 1.88 -6.64 0.86
C THR A 95 2.44 -7.38 2.07
N PHE A 96 3.70 -7.11 2.40
CA PHE A 96 4.35 -7.66 3.57
C PHE A 96 4.37 -6.63 4.68
N GLY A 97 3.64 -6.91 5.76
CA GLY A 97 3.69 -6.09 6.96
C GLY A 97 4.96 -6.41 7.76
N THR A 98 5.75 -5.38 8.10
CA THR A 98 6.91 -5.52 8.97
C THR A 98 6.59 -5.08 10.40
N LEU A 99 7.33 -5.63 11.36
CA LEU A 99 7.27 -5.21 12.75
C LEU A 99 7.91 -3.83 12.90
N GLN A 100 7.08 -2.81 13.05
CA GLN A 100 7.50 -1.45 13.33
C GLN A 100 7.76 -1.28 14.83
N ALA A 101 8.57 -0.29 15.24
CA ALA A 101 9.00 -0.07 16.63
C ALA A 101 7.88 -0.18 17.68
N ARG A 102 6.74 0.50 17.47
CA ARG A 102 5.59 0.41 18.40
C ARG A 102 4.88 -0.94 18.37
N ALA A 103 4.84 -1.58 17.20
CA ALA A 103 4.18 -2.87 17.05
C ALA A 103 5.00 -3.98 17.72
N VAL A 104 6.30 -3.98 17.53
CA VAL A 104 7.20 -4.98 18.13
C VAL A 104 7.20 -4.87 19.65
N LEU A 105 7.20 -3.66 20.24
CA LEU A 105 7.08 -3.47 21.68
C LEU A 105 5.79 -4.07 22.24
N ARG A 106 4.65 -3.87 21.56
CA ARG A 106 3.36 -4.46 21.98
C ARG A 106 3.34 -5.98 21.88
N ASP A 107 3.86 -6.53 20.78
CA ASP A 107 3.86 -7.97 20.56
C ASP A 107 4.80 -8.70 21.57
N VAL A 108 6.02 -8.20 21.76
CA VAL A 108 6.96 -8.76 22.73
C VAL A 108 6.45 -8.55 24.15
N GLY A 109 5.91 -7.37 24.47
CA GLY A 109 5.30 -7.11 25.79
C GLY A 109 4.17 -8.06 26.12
N ARG A 110 3.33 -8.42 25.14
CA ARG A 110 2.26 -9.41 25.30
C ARG A 110 2.83 -10.79 25.58
N VAL A 111 3.88 -11.21 24.85
CA VAL A 111 4.54 -12.52 25.07
C VAL A 111 5.20 -12.58 26.45
N LEU A 112 5.79 -11.48 26.89
CA LEU A 112 6.38 -11.35 28.24
C LEU A 112 5.33 -11.14 29.34
N GLN A 113 4.04 -11.17 29.01
CA GLN A 113 2.91 -10.97 29.93
C GLN A 113 2.97 -9.66 30.72
N MET A 114 3.57 -8.61 30.12
CA MET A 114 3.65 -7.29 30.73
C MET A 114 2.28 -6.61 30.77
N PRO A 115 1.99 -5.80 31.81
CA PRO A 115 0.76 -5.01 31.85
C PRO A 115 0.63 -4.10 30.63
N TYR A 116 -0.55 -4.11 29.99
CA TYR A 116 -0.79 -3.32 28.78
C TYR A 116 -0.48 -1.82 28.94
N GLY A 117 -0.87 -1.24 30.09
CA GLY A 117 -0.59 0.17 30.39
C GLY A 117 0.90 0.50 30.48
N GLN A 118 1.73 -0.43 30.93
CA GLN A 118 3.18 -0.27 30.97
C GLN A 118 3.76 -0.28 29.55
N VAL A 119 3.39 -1.27 28.75
CA VAL A 119 3.82 -1.37 27.35
C VAL A 119 3.37 -0.17 26.54
N ASP A 120 2.15 0.33 26.77
CA ASP A 120 1.63 1.50 26.07
C ASP A 120 2.39 2.79 26.42
N ARG A 121 2.80 2.94 27.68
CA ARG A 121 3.71 4.06 28.09
C ARG A 121 5.02 4.02 27.32
N LEU A 122 5.67 2.84 27.21
CA LEU A 122 6.91 2.68 26.45
C LEU A 122 6.67 2.96 24.95
N CYS A 123 5.57 2.49 24.39
CA CYS A 123 5.21 2.77 22.99
C CYS A 123 5.07 4.28 22.72
N LYS A 124 4.55 5.05 23.66
CA LYS A 124 4.40 6.51 23.54
C LYS A 124 5.71 7.27 23.51
N LEU A 125 6.79 6.69 24.02
CA LEU A 125 8.13 7.27 23.93
C LEU A 125 8.72 7.20 22.51
N VAL A 126 8.24 6.28 21.68
CA VAL A 126 8.67 6.19 20.27
C VAL A 126 8.00 7.32 19.48
N PRO A 127 8.76 8.20 18.80
CA PRO A 127 8.20 9.26 17.96
C PRO A 127 7.32 8.70 16.86
N GLN A 128 6.20 9.38 16.57
CA GLN A 128 5.29 8.98 15.50
C GLN A 128 5.34 10.02 14.39
N ASN A 129 6.17 9.73 13.38
CA ASN A 129 6.18 10.49 12.14
C ASN A 129 6.01 9.53 10.95
N PRO A 130 4.82 9.47 10.32
CA PRO A 130 4.59 8.58 9.19
C PRO A 130 5.52 8.83 7.99
N ALA A 131 5.93 10.09 7.78
CA ALA A 131 6.81 10.46 6.68
C ALA A 131 8.29 10.09 6.94
N ASN A 132 8.67 9.95 8.22
CA ASN A 132 10.04 9.56 8.59
C ASN A 132 9.97 8.67 9.85
N PRO A 133 9.69 7.37 9.69
CA PRO A 133 9.57 6.45 10.82
C PRO A 133 10.92 6.29 11.52
N VAL A 134 10.89 6.39 12.84
CA VAL A 134 12.08 6.23 13.69
C VAL A 134 12.20 4.79 14.13
N SER A 135 13.39 4.18 13.97
CA SER A 135 13.66 2.84 14.49
C SER A 135 13.70 2.82 16.02
N LEU A 136 13.43 1.65 16.61
CA LEU A 136 13.45 1.48 18.06
C LEU A 136 14.83 1.80 18.65
N ALA A 137 15.91 1.42 17.96
CA ALA A 137 17.28 1.74 18.38
C ALA A 137 17.48 3.26 18.51
N LYS A 138 17.12 4.03 17.47
CA LYS A 138 17.21 5.50 17.50
C LYS A 138 16.29 6.13 18.55
N ALA A 139 15.11 5.54 18.77
CA ALA A 139 14.20 6.02 19.80
C ALA A 139 14.79 5.82 21.21
N ILE A 140 15.45 4.69 21.46
CA ILE A 140 16.11 4.40 22.75
C ILE A 140 17.30 5.35 22.97
N GLU A 141 18.10 5.62 21.95
CA GLU A 141 19.22 6.56 22.02
C GLU A 141 18.76 8.00 22.28
N GLY A 142 17.62 8.39 21.68
CA GLY A 142 17.12 9.76 21.76
C GLY A 142 16.25 10.08 22.98
N GLU A 143 15.77 9.06 23.72
CA GLU A 143 14.84 9.26 24.84
C GLU A 143 15.35 8.54 26.11
N THR A 144 15.86 9.30 27.06
CA THR A 144 16.47 8.80 28.31
C THR A 144 15.53 7.95 29.16
N LYS A 145 14.22 8.17 29.06
CA LYS A 145 13.21 7.41 29.81
C LYS A 145 13.23 5.91 29.51
N PHE A 146 13.69 5.48 28.33
CA PHE A 146 13.87 4.07 28.06
C PHE A 146 14.94 3.44 28.96
N ALA A 147 16.05 4.15 29.18
CA ALA A 147 17.13 3.70 30.08
C ALA A 147 16.64 3.68 31.52
N GLU A 148 15.97 4.74 31.98
CA GLU A 148 15.41 4.84 33.33
C GLU A 148 14.44 3.71 33.65
N GLU A 149 13.49 3.42 32.71
CA GLU A 149 12.54 2.33 32.89
C GLU A 149 13.23 0.95 32.84
N ALA A 150 14.25 0.78 32.00
CA ALA A 150 15.03 -0.46 31.94
C ALA A 150 15.91 -0.72 33.20
N GLU A 151 16.41 0.34 33.83
CA GLU A 151 17.11 0.23 35.12
C GLU A 151 16.16 -0.10 36.26
N ARG A 152 14.96 0.50 36.24
CA ARG A 152 13.93 0.28 37.25
C ARG A 152 13.35 -1.12 37.24
N GLU A 153 13.16 -1.67 36.04
CA GLU A 153 12.47 -2.95 35.83
C GLU A 153 13.22 -3.85 34.85
N PRO A 154 13.83 -4.96 35.30
CA PRO A 154 14.58 -5.89 34.42
C PRO A 154 13.79 -6.43 33.25
N ILE A 155 12.44 -6.56 33.37
CA ILE A 155 11.56 -7.02 32.30
C ILE A 155 11.56 -6.03 31.13
N VAL A 156 11.68 -4.72 31.36
CA VAL A 156 11.76 -3.70 30.33
C VAL A 156 13.07 -3.83 29.56
N LYS A 157 14.17 -4.10 30.22
CA LYS A 157 15.46 -4.36 29.57
C LYS A 157 15.35 -5.57 28.62
N THR A 158 14.71 -6.65 29.07
CA THR A 158 14.46 -7.85 28.27
C THR A 158 13.55 -7.53 27.08
N LEU A 159 12.46 -6.78 27.29
CA LEU A 159 11.56 -6.31 26.24
C LEU A 159 12.32 -5.57 25.13
N LEU A 160 13.12 -4.56 25.51
CA LEU A 160 13.86 -3.75 24.54
C LEU A 160 14.90 -4.57 23.76
N ALA A 161 15.62 -5.46 24.44
CA ALA A 161 16.63 -6.32 23.81
C ALA A 161 16.02 -7.28 22.77
N ILE A 162 14.86 -7.85 23.07
CA ILE A 162 14.14 -8.73 22.13
C ILE A 162 13.51 -7.91 21.01
N ALA A 163 12.86 -6.80 21.35
CA ALA A 163 12.17 -5.96 20.37
C ALA A 163 13.11 -5.40 19.30
N GLN A 164 14.32 -4.95 19.69
CA GLN A 164 15.34 -4.49 18.73
C GLN A 164 15.77 -5.58 17.72
N LYS A 165 15.82 -6.84 18.16
CA LYS A 165 16.17 -7.96 17.27
C LYS A 165 15.06 -8.34 16.30
N LEU A 166 13.81 -8.10 16.67
CA LEU A 166 12.62 -8.47 15.88
C LEU A 166 12.11 -7.31 15.02
N GLU A 167 12.52 -6.06 15.30
CA GLU A 167 12.13 -4.91 14.49
C GLU A 167 12.55 -5.11 13.03
N GLY A 168 11.66 -4.77 12.11
CA GLY A 168 11.89 -4.89 10.67
C GLY A 168 11.64 -6.28 10.08
N LEU A 169 11.48 -7.33 10.91
CA LEU A 169 11.13 -8.66 10.41
C LEU A 169 9.70 -8.65 9.85
N TYR A 170 9.47 -9.50 8.84
CA TYR A 170 8.13 -9.71 8.31
C TYR A 170 7.22 -10.36 9.35
N ARG A 171 6.04 -9.79 9.52
CA ARG A 171 5.04 -10.26 10.47
C ARG A 171 3.95 -11.08 9.79
N HIS A 172 3.45 -10.58 8.70
CA HIS A 172 2.38 -11.21 7.94
C HIS A 172 2.43 -10.77 6.47
N ALA A 173 1.84 -11.58 5.62
CA ALA A 173 1.49 -11.21 4.26
C ALA A 173 -0.01 -10.93 4.19
N SER A 174 -0.39 -9.89 3.48
CA SER A 174 -1.78 -9.54 3.23
C SER A 174 -1.95 -9.14 1.77
N THR A 175 -3.19 -9.10 1.31
CA THR A 175 -3.51 -8.63 -0.03
C THR A 175 -3.52 -7.10 -0.05
N HIS A 176 -2.88 -6.51 -1.04
CA HIS A 176 -2.95 -5.06 -1.25
C HIS A 176 -4.39 -4.63 -1.52
N ALA A 177 -4.82 -3.55 -0.88
CA ALA A 177 -6.21 -3.10 -0.97
C ALA A 177 -6.65 -2.72 -2.40
N ALA A 178 -5.73 -2.31 -3.28
CA ALA A 178 -6.06 -1.74 -4.57
C ALA A 178 -5.29 -2.33 -5.76
N GLY A 179 -4.11 -2.92 -5.56
CA GLY A 179 -3.24 -3.32 -6.65
C GLY A 179 -3.56 -4.70 -7.21
N ILE A 180 -3.64 -4.81 -8.54
CA ILE A 180 -3.62 -6.08 -9.27
C ILE A 180 -2.49 -6.08 -10.30
N VAL A 181 -1.94 -7.24 -10.59
CA VAL A 181 -0.97 -7.47 -11.65
C VAL A 181 -1.64 -8.27 -12.75
N ILE A 182 -1.40 -7.87 -13.99
CA ILE A 182 -1.82 -8.60 -15.19
C ILE A 182 -0.55 -8.92 -15.97
N GLY A 183 -0.19 -10.20 -16.04
CA GLY A 183 0.99 -10.68 -16.76
C GLY A 183 0.67 -11.00 -18.22
N ASP A 184 1.70 -10.98 -19.07
CA ASP A 184 1.64 -11.43 -20.46
C ASP A 184 1.74 -12.97 -20.58
N ARG A 185 2.03 -13.64 -19.46
CA ARG A 185 2.15 -15.09 -19.28
C ARG A 185 1.81 -15.46 -17.83
N PRO A 186 1.69 -16.78 -17.52
CA PRO A 186 1.43 -17.20 -16.14
C PRO A 186 2.40 -16.56 -15.15
N LEU A 187 1.88 -15.95 -14.08
CA LEU A 187 2.68 -15.19 -13.11
C LEU A 187 3.73 -16.05 -12.42
N ALA A 188 3.47 -17.37 -12.25
CA ALA A 188 4.44 -18.32 -11.72
C ALA A 188 5.72 -18.49 -12.58
N GLN A 189 5.72 -18.00 -13.82
CA GLN A 189 6.88 -17.98 -14.71
C GLN A 189 7.67 -16.66 -14.64
N LEU A 190 7.13 -15.66 -13.94
CA LEU A 190 7.72 -14.34 -13.80
C LEU A 190 8.36 -14.11 -12.42
N VAL A 191 8.20 -15.05 -11.49
CA VAL A 191 8.72 -15.02 -10.10
C VAL A 191 9.70 -16.15 -9.88
#